data_d8ada5c8d4e0eaf3e478acc01ca63220
#
_entry.id   d8ada5c8d4e0eaf3e478acc01ca63220
#
_cell.length_a   1.000
_cell.length_b   1.000
_cell.length_c   1.000
_cell.angle_alpha   90.00
_cell.angle_beta   90.00
_cell.angle_gamma   90.00
#
_symmetry.space_group_name_H-M   'P 1'
#
loop_
_entity.id
_entity.type
_entity.pdbx_description
1 polymer ?
#
loop_
_entity_poly.entity_id
_entity_poly.type
_entity_poly.pdbx_seq_one_letter_code
_entity_poly.pdbx_strand_id
1 'polypeptide(L)'
;TQVSWGTTDVRYAKHGLPRLKNQQTVALKGWRGERVTAHAAVWTGVELKDLNFSFGDFKDKKGNVLPKDAFTGGFVRYVMTDELNKDGRGACGHRKSIDYDSLLVADPIDTNLKTMALPARTVQPVWVQCWIPQSATPGTYQGELLINDGSRLLQRLNLEITVSSRELPQ
;
A
#
# COMPACT_ATOMS: atom_id res chain seq x y z
N THR A 1 13.38 9.83 6.58
CA THR A 1 12.21 9.11 6.03
C THR A 1 12.70 7.82 5.40
N GLN A 2 11.98 6.75 5.64
CA GLN A 2 12.18 5.44 5.01
C GLN A 2 10.89 5.04 4.32
N VAL A 3 10.98 4.59 3.07
CA VAL A 3 9.84 4.12 2.27
C VAL A 3 10.18 2.77 1.69
N SER A 4 9.29 1.81 1.82
CA SER A 4 9.52 0.44 1.37
C SER A 4 8.21 -0.23 0.96
N TRP A 5 8.27 -1.13 -0.01
CA TRP A 5 7.22 -2.11 -0.15
C TRP A 5 7.18 -3.03 1.09
N GLY A 6 5.98 -3.39 1.49
CA GLY A 6 5.69 -4.35 2.54
C GLY A 6 4.80 -5.48 2.02
N THR A 7 4.37 -6.35 2.91
CA THR A 7 3.38 -7.38 2.59
C THR A 7 1.99 -6.89 2.98
N THR A 8 0.96 -7.36 2.28
CA THR A 8 -0.44 -7.05 2.58
C THR A 8 -0.92 -7.65 3.90
N ASP A 9 -0.16 -8.60 4.46
CA ASP A 9 -0.50 -9.31 5.70
C ASP A 9 -0.07 -8.57 6.96
N VAL A 10 0.72 -7.48 6.83
CA VAL A 10 1.24 -6.73 7.96
C VAL A 10 0.37 -5.51 8.23
N ARG A 11 -0.21 -5.44 9.42
CA ARG A 11 -0.83 -4.24 9.97
C ARG A 11 0.22 -3.46 10.76
N TYR A 12 0.62 -2.31 10.23
CA TYR A 12 1.64 -1.49 10.88
C TYR A 12 1.07 -0.75 12.08
N ALA A 13 1.79 -0.79 13.21
CA ALA A 13 1.52 0.11 14.32
C ALA A 13 1.83 1.55 13.92
N LYS A 14 1.04 2.51 14.42
CA LYS A 14 1.19 3.94 14.10
C LYS A 14 2.52 4.50 14.60
N HIS A 15 2.94 4.10 15.80
CA HIS A 15 4.13 4.61 16.48
C HIS A 15 5.23 3.55 16.55
N GLY A 16 6.46 4.03 16.58
CA GLY A 16 7.64 3.17 16.63
C GLY A 16 8.34 3.02 15.29
N LEU A 17 9.46 2.31 15.31
CA LEU A 17 10.23 2.01 14.11
C LEU A 17 9.71 0.71 13.47
N PRO A 18 9.15 0.77 12.26
CA PRO A 18 8.64 -0.44 11.60
C PRO A 18 9.81 -1.32 11.14
N ARG A 19 9.58 -2.64 11.11
CA ARG A 19 10.54 -3.58 10.53
C ARG A 19 10.37 -3.61 9.01
N LEU A 20 10.87 -2.59 8.32
CA LEU A 20 10.86 -2.53 6.86
C LEU A 20 12.11 -3.21 6.30
N LYS A 21 11.92 -4.05 5.26
CA LYS A 21 13.01 -4.77 4.58
C LYS A 21 13.76 -3.91 3.54
N ASN A 22 13.46 -2.62 3.44
CA ASN A 22 13.98 -1.72 2.41
C ASN A 22 13.78 -2.25 0.98
N GLN A 23 12.62 -2.83 0.73
CA GLN A 23 12.26 -3.40 -0.57
C GLN A 23 11.77 -2.30 -1.51
N GLN A 24 12.54 -2.04 -2.58
CA GLN A 24 12.25 -0.96 -3.52
C GLN A 24 11.46 -1.43 -4.75
N THR A 25 11.35 -2.74 -4.93
CA THR A 25 10.65 -3.35 -6.07
C THR A 25 9.67 -4.41 -5.58
N VAL A 26 8.45 -4.42 -6.12
CA VAL A 26 7.47 -5.49 -5.94
C VAL A 26 6.97 -5.95 -7.29
N ALA A 27 6.77 -7.26 -7.43
CA ALA A 27 6.20 -7.87 -8.62
C ALA A 27 4.85 -8.51 -8.30
N LEU A 28 3.84 -8.16 -9.08
CA LEU A 28 2.50 -8.69 -9.02
C LEU A 28 2.20 -9.47 -10.30
N LYS A 29 1.28 -10.42 -10.21
CA LYS A 29 0.81 -11.19 -11.35
C LYS A 29 -0.70 -11.33 -11.27
N GLY A 30 -1.37 -11.09 -12.37
CA GLY A 30 -2.82 -11.21 -12.45
C GLY A 30 -3.33 -11.55 -13.84
N TRP A 31 -4.58 -11.94 -13.89
CA TRP A 31 -5.32 -12.16 -15.13
C TRP A 31 -5.94 -10.85 -15.61
N ARG A 32 -6.33 -10.79 -16.88
CA ARG A 32 -7.14 -9.67 -17.38
C ARG A 32 -8.49 -9.65 -16.65
N GLY A 33 -8.93 -8.47 -16.23
CA GLY A 33 -10.12 -8.28 -15.39
C GLY A 33 -9.86 -8.45 -13.87
N GLU A 34 -8.68 -8.90 -13.44
CA GLU A 34 -8.34 -9.10 -12.04
C GLU A 34 -7.85 -7.81 -11.37
N ARG A 35 -8.07 -7.72 -10.06
CA ARG A 35 -7.49 -6.70 -9.19
C ARG A 35 -6.28 -7.26 -8.48
N VAL A 36 -5.13 -6.63 -8.67
CA VAL A 36 -3.89 -6.95 -7.97
C VAL A 36 -3.53 -5.80 -7.04
N THR A 37 -2.94 -6.13 -5.88
CA THR A 37 -2.69 -5.16 -4.82
C THR A 37 -1.26 -5.24 -4.31
N ALA A 38 -0.75 -4.09 -3.87
CA ALA A 38 0.52 -3.96 -3.18
C ALA A 38 0.37 -3.00 -1.98
N HIS A 39 1.27 -3.08 -1.03
CA HIS A 39 1.25 -2.31 0.19
C HIS A 39 2.63 -1.70 0.43
N ALA A 40 2.69 -0.36 0.46
CA ALA A 40 3.89 0.37 0.82
C ALA A 40 3.74 0.95 2.23
N ALA A 41 4.85 1.20 2.91
CA ALA A 41 4.88 1.87 4.19
C ALA A 41 5.88 3.02 4.16
N VAL A 42 5.45 4.17 4.68
CA VAL A 42 6.24 5.37 4.87
C VAL A 42 6.48 5.55 6.37
N TRP A 43 7.72 5.52 6.79
CA TRP A 43 8.13 5.92 8.14
C TRP A 43 8.95 7.20 8.07
N THR A 44 8.73 8.09 9.02
CA THR A 44 9.49 9.34 9.08
C THR A 44 9.96 9.67 10.50
N GLY A 45 11.20 10.12 10.63
CA GLY A 45 11.75 10.63 11.89
C GLY A 45 11.43 12.11 12.12
N VAL A 46 10.96 12.82 11.09
CA VAL A 46 10.57 14.25 11.11
C VAL A 46 9.15 14.40 10.59
N GLU A 47 8.50 15.51 10.89
CA GLU A 47 7.17 15.80 10.35
C GLU A 47 7.23 15.95 8.82
N LEU A 48 6.27 15.34 8.11
CA LEU A 48 5.95 15.61 6.71
C LEU A 48 4.64 16.41 6.68
N LYS A 49 4.64 17.54 5.98
CA LYS A 49 3.48 18.44 5.98
C LYS A 49 2.42 18.07 4.98
N ASP A 50 2.83 17.45 3.89
CA ASP A 50 1.97 17.19 2.73
C ASP A 50 2.34 15.86 2.06
N LEU A 51 2.29 14.77 2.86
CA LEU A 51 2.53 13.42 2.33
C LEU A 51 1.47 13.12 1.28
N ASN A 52 1.93 12.81 0.08
CA ASN A 52 1.09 12.40 -1.03
C ASN A 52 1.77 11.33 -1.88
N PHE A 53 1.02 10.76 -2.80
CA PHE A 53 1.56 9.77 -3.74
C PHE A 53 0.94 9.93 -5.13
N SER A 54 1.66 9.46 -6.12
CA SER A 54 1.19 9.42 -7.51
C SER A 54 1.77 8.21 -8.24
N PHE A 55 1.14 7.86 -9.37
CA PHE A 55 1.60 6.79 -10.24
C PHE A 55 2.29 7.35 -11.46
N GLY A 56 3.44 6.76 -11.82
CA GLY A 56 4.06 6.96 -13.12
C GLY A 56 3.31 6.21 -14.23
N ASP A 57 3.87 6.23 -15.42
CA ASP A 57 3.38 5.42 -16.53
C ASP A 57 3.80 3.96 -16.37
N PHE A 58 2.90 3.04 -16.69
CA PHE A 58 3.16 1.60 -16.68
C PHE A 58 3.24 1.08 -18.10
N LYS A 59 4.42 0.66 -18.53
CA LYS A 59 4.71 0.24 -19.91
C LYS A 59 5.39 -1.12 -19.95
N ASP A 60 5.07 -1.90 -20.96
CA ASP A 60 5.81 -3.11 -21.31
C ASP A 60 6.97 -2.79 -22.28
N LYS A 61 7.81 -3.78 -22.56
CA LYS A 61 8.95 -3.66 -23.50
C LYS A 61 8.54 -3.40 -24.95
N LYS A 62 7.29 -3.64 -25.31
CA LYS A 62 6.73 -3.42 -26.65
C LYS A 62 6.05 -2.06 -26.79
N GLY A 63 5.99 -1.27 -25.71
CA GLY A 63 5.35 0.05 -25.68
C GLY A 63 3.86 0.01 -25.37
N ASN A 64 3.26 -1.15 -25.04
CA ASN A 64 1.91 -1.21 -24.54
C ASN A 64 1.85 -0.53 -23.16
N VAL A 65 0.73 0.13 -22.86
CA VAL A 65 0.52 0.93 -21.65
C VAL A 65 -0.68 0.43 -20.88
N LEU A 66 -0.57 0.28 -19.57
CA LEU A 66 -1.75 0.19 -18.70
C LEU A 66 -2.30 1.60 -18.46
N PRO A 67 -3.61 1.83 -18.63
CA PRO A 67 -4.17 3.16 -18.48
C PRO A 67 -4.09 3.65 -17.03
N LYS A 68 -3.98 4.97 -16.84
CA LYS A 68 -3.81 5.56 -15.51
C LYS A 68 -4.98 5.31 -14.57
N ASP A 69 -6.19 5.24 -15.11
CA ASP A 69 -7.42 4.95 -14.37
C ASP A 69 -7.54 3.49 -13.90
N ALA A 70 -6.68 2.60 -14.41
CA ALA A 70 -6.53 1.26 -13.86
C ALA A 70 -5.94 1.26 -12.44
N PHE A 71 -5.26 2.34 -12.04
CA PHE A 71 -4.57 2.43 -10.76
C PHE A 71 -5.35 3.26 -9.75
N THR A 72 -5.49 2.70 -8.56
CA THR A 72 -6.08 3.38 -7.40
C THR A 72 -5.17 3.20 -6.21
N GLY A 73 -5.00 4.26 -5.42
CA GLY A 73 -4.26 4.22 -4.17
C GLY A 73 -5.04 4.88 -3.06
N GLY A 74 -4.71 4.52 -1.83
CA GLY A 74 -5.31 5.09 -0.63
C GLY A 74 -4.39 5.03 0.57
N PHE A 75 -4.53 6.00 1.47
CA PHE A 75 -3.89 5.91 2.77
C PHE A 75 -4.65 4.92 3.65
N VAL A 76 -3.92 4.02 4.30
CA VAL A 76 -4.55 3.10 5.27
C VAL A 76 -4.66 3.84 6.60
N ARG A 77 -5.91 4.15 7.00
CA ARG A 77 -6.19 4.94 8.21
C ARG A 77 -6.04 4.08 9.46
N TYR A 78 -5.71 4.73 10.55
CA TYR A 78 -5.61 4.09 11.86
C TYR A 78 -6.93 4.18 12.59
N VAL A 79 -7.36 3.05 13.13
CA VAL A 79 -8.53 2.91 14.01
C VAL A 79 -8.13 2.30 15.33
N MET A 80 -8.82 2.69 16.40
CA MET A 80 -8.66 2.07 17.70
C MET A 80 -9.36 0.72 17.68
N THR A 81 -8.66 -0.32 18.07
CA THR A 81 -9.21 -1.67 18.17
C THR A 81 -8.76 -2.35 19.45
N ASP A 82 -9.55 -3.29 19.91
CA ASP A 82 -9.26 -4.23 20.99
C ASP A 82 -9.19 -5.69 20.51
N GLU A 83 -9.04 -5.88 19.20
CA GLU A 83 -8.99 -7.21 18.59
C GLU A 83 -7.81 -8.06 19.06
N LEU A 84 -6.69 -7.40 19.40
CA LEU A 84 -5.50 -8.08 19.86
C LEU A 84 -5.50 -8.13 21.40
N ASN A 85 -5.31 -9.32 21.95
CA ASN A 85 -4.99 -9.46 23.36
C ASN A 85 -3.64 -8.84 23.67
N LYS A 86 -3.33 -8.59 24.96
CA LYS A 86 -2.04 -8.06 25.39
C LYS A 86 -0.83 -8.89 24.95
N ASP A 87 -1.03 -10.17 24.65
CA ASP A 87 -0.02 -11.07 24.08
C ASP A 87 0.10 -10.95 22.55
N GLY A 88 -0.65 -10.05 21.89
CA GLY A 88 -0.66 -9.83 20.45
C GLY A 88 -1.40 -10.91 19.66
N ARG A 89 -2.11 -11.81 20.31
CA ARG A 89 -2.90 -12.86 19.65
C ARG A 89 -4.35 -12.41 19.53
N GLY A 90 -4.79 -12.15 18.31
CA GLY A 90 -6.21 -11.89 18.04
C GLY A 90 -7.05 -13.13 18.35
N ALA A 91 -8.22 -12.93 18.94
CA ALA A 91 -9.16 -14.00 19.22
C ALA A 91 -10.61 -13.54 19.03
N CYS A 92 -11.40 -14.35 18.32
CA CYS A 92 -12.85 -14.29 18.38
C CYS A 92 -13.30 -15.19 19.55
N GLY A 93 -14.16 -14.68 20.44
CA GLY A 93 -14.69 -15.47 21.55
C GLY A 93 -14.83 -14.71 22.86
N HIS A 94 -15.09 -15.44 23.93
CA HIS A 94 -15.23 -14.86 25.27
C HIS A 94 -13.85 -14.43 25.80
N ARG A 95 -13.59 -13.11 25.76
CA ARG A 95 -12.41 -12.50 26.35
C ARG A 95 -12.75 -11.79 27.65
N LYS A 96 -11.85 -11.83 28.60
CA LYS A 96 -11.98 -11.04 29.82
C LYS A 96 -11.47 -9.62 29.55
N SER A 97 -12.11 -8.61 30.15
CA SER A 97 -11.71 -7.21 29.93
C SER A 97 -10.24 -6.93 30.27
N ILE A 98 -9.65 -7.67 31.20
CA ILE A 98 -8.23 -7.56 31.56
C ILE A 98 -7.28 -8.04 30.45
N ASP A 99 -7.76 -8.84 29.51
CA ASP A 99 -6.97 -9.40 28.41
C ASP A 99 -6.94 -8.46 27.20
N TYR A 100 -7.73 -7.39 27.20
CA TYR A 100 -7.78 -6.42 26.12
C TYR A 100 -6.63 -5.44 26.17
N ASP A 101 -6.17 -5.07 24.98
CA ASP A 101 -5.29 -3.93 24.78
C ASP A 101 -5.81 -3.10 23.62
N SER A 102 -6.04 -1.81 23.89
CA SER A 102 -6.51 -0.89 22.86
C SER A 102 -5.31 -0.34 22.07
N LEU A 103 -5.24 -0.68 20.79
CA LEU A 103 -4.18 -0.30 19.90
C LEU A 103 -4.72 0.48 18.69
N LEU A 104 -3.91 1.40 18.19
CA LEU A 104 -4.14 2.02 16.88
C LEU A 104 -3.59 1.09 15.79
N VAL A 105 -4.48 0.53 15.00
CA VAL A 105 -4.17 -0.41 13.92
C VAL A 105 -4.57 0.19 12.58
N ALA A 106 -3.70 0.06 11.58
CA ALA A 106 -3.98 0.44 10.21
C ALA A 106 -4.96 -0.56 9.59
N ASP A 107 -6.16 -0.12 9.20
CA ASP A 107 -7.21 -1.00 8.68
C ASP A 107 -7.99 -0.39 7.51
N PRO A 108 -8.83 0.66 7.63
CA PRO A 108 -9.62 1.13 6.50
C PRO A 108 -8.77 1.89 5.48
N ILE A 109 -9.02 1.59 4.20
CA ILE A 109 -8.34 2.24 3.08
C ILE A 109 -9.17 3.47 2.66
N ASP A 110 -8.57 4.65 2.78
CA ASP A 110 -9.18 5.91 2.36
C ASP A 110 -8.64 6.33 0.98
N THR A 111 -9.40 6.03 -0.06
CA THR A 111 -9.06 6.38 -1.44
C THR A 111 -9.41 7.83 -1.82
N ASN A 112 -10.15 8.52 -0.97
CA ASN A 112 -10.55 9.92 -1.21
C ASN A 112 -9.51 10.92 -0.71
N LEU A 113 -8.79 10.58 0.35
CA LEU A 113 -7.73 11.41 0.90
C LEU A 113 -6.51 11.42 -0.03
N LYS A 114 -6.17 12.57 -0.58
CA LYS A 114 -5.06 12.70 -1.54
C LYS A 114 -3.75 13.13 -0.90
N THR A 115 -3.83 13.79 0.24
CA THR A 115 -2.69 14.33 0.97
C THR A 115 -2.97 14.35 2.46
N MET A 116 -1.93 14.23 3.27
CA MET A 116 -2.05 14.31 4.73
C MET A 116 -0.73 14.74 5.38
N ALA A 117 -0.84 15.39 6.55
CA ALA A 117 0.31 15.56 7.42
C ALA A 117 0.67 14.23 8.10
N LEU A 118 1.96 13.92 8.15
CA LEU A 118 2.47 12.75 8.86
C LEU A 118 3.39 13.21 10.00
N PRO A 119 2.98 13.03 11.27
CA PRO A 119 3.80 13.43 12.41
C PRO A 119 5.13 12.64 12.46
N ALA A 120 6.14 13.26 13.08
CA ALA A 120 7.41 12.61 13.33
C ALA A 120 7.25 11.29 14.10
N ARG A 121 8.11 10.32 13.80
CA ARG A 121 8.17 9.00 14.42
C ARG A 121 6.89 8.17 14.27
N THR A 122 6.19 8.38 13.15
CA THR A 122 5.00 7.61 12.80
C THR A 122 5.15 6.89 11.47
N VAL A 123 4.30 5.89 11.28
CA VAL A 123 4.19 5.09 10.06
C VAL A 123 2.90 5.42 9.35
N GLN A 124 2.93 5.55 8.05
CA GLN A 124 1.75 5.64 7.21
C GLN A 124 1.81 4.62 6.10
N PRO A 125 0.93 3.60 6.14
CA PRO A 125 0.80 2.67 5.04
C PRO A 125 0.03 3.29 3.87
N VAL A 126 0.44 2.90 2.66
CA VAL A 126 -0.20 3.27 1.39
C VAL A 126 -0.61 2.00 0.66
N TRP A 127 -1.91 1.86 0.43
CA TRP A 127 -2.48 0.77 -0.36
C TRP A 127 -2.45 1.13 -1.84
N VAL A 128 -2.04 0.19 -2.67
CA VAL A 128 -1.98 0.32 -4.12
C VAL A 128 -2.77 -0.82 -4.75
N GLN A 129 -3.62 -0.49 -5.69
CA GLN A 129 -4.42 -1.44 -6.44
C GLN A 129 -4.34 -1.14 -7.94
N CYS A 130 -4.19 -2.18 -8.74
CA CYS A 130 -4.39 -2.11 -10.17
C CYS A 130 -5.55 -3.02 -10.57
N TRP A 131 -6.57 -2.48 -11.21
CA TRP A 131 -7.59 -3.26 -11.89
C TRP A 131 -7.14 -3.48 -13.33
N ILE A 132 -6.60 -4.66 -13.59
CA ILE A 132 -6.08 -5.01 -14.91
C ILE A 132 -7.23 -5.00 -15.91
N PRO A 133 -7.20 -4.13 -16.94
CA PRO A 133 -8.29 -4.11 -17.93
C PRO A 133 -8.40 -5.45 -18.66
N GLN A 134 -9.64 -5.85 -19.00
CA GLN A 134 -9.86 -7.04 -19.83
C GLN A 134 -9.20 -6.91 -21.21
N SER A 135 -9.12 -5.68 -21.73
CA SER A 135 -8.47 -5.35 -23.00
C SER A 135 -6.94 -5.26 -22.91
N ALA A 136 -6.34 -5.41 -21.72
CA ALA A 136 -4.89 -5.30 -21.56
C ALA A 136 -4.16 -6.38 -22.38
N THR A 137 -3.11 -5.98 -23.08
CA THR A 137 -2.24 -6.91 -23.79
C THR A 137 -1.44 -7.73 -22.76
N PRO A 138 -1.40 -9.06 -22.86
CA PRO A 138 -0.55 -9.88 -22.00
C PRO A 138 0.91 -9.47 -22.08
N GLY A 139 1.57 -9.34 -20.93
CA GLY A 139 2.96 -8.90 -20.86
C GLY A 139 3.32 -8.42 -19.44
N THR A 140 4.57 -8.00 -19.28
CA THR A 140 5.09 -7.48 -18.02
C THR A 140 5.25 -5.96 -18.14
N TYR A 141 4.47 -5.25 -17.37
CA TYR A 141 4.44 -3.79 -17.29
C TYR A 141 5.25 -3.31 -16.09
N GLN A 142 6.07 -2.31 -16.31
CA GLN A 142 6.87 -1.68 -15.26
C GLN A 142 6.48 -0.22 -15.12
N GLY A 143 6.37 0.23 -13.88
CA GLY A 143 6.07 1.61 -13.52
C GLY A 143 6.46 1.88 -12.08
N GLU A 144 6.10 3.05 -11.60
CA GLU A 144 6.56 3.55 -10.31
C GLU A 144 5.38 4.09 -9.48
N LEU A 145 5.46 3.87 -8.17
CA LEU A 145 4.75 4.65 -7.16
C LEU A 145 5.71 5.72 -6.66
N LEU A 146 5.31 6.98 -6.77
CA LEU A 146 6.06 8.14 -6.31
C LEU A 146 5.51 8.58 -4.95
N ILE A 147 6.34 8.64 -3.93
CA ILE A 147 5.99 9.14 -2.60
C ILE A 147 6.62 10.50 -2.42
N ASN A 148 5.82 11.51 -2.08
CA ASN A 148 6.22 12.90 -2.02
C ASN A 148 5.81 13.57 -0.68
N ASP A 149 6.49 14.67 -0.34
CA ASP A 149 6.07 15.66 0.64
C ASP A 149 5.89 16.99 -0.10
N GLY A 150 4.64 17.34 -0.38
CA GLY A 150 4.31 18.41 -1.34
C GLY A 150 4.83 18.07 -2.73
N SER A 151 5.66 18.95 -3.28
CA SER A 151 6.34 18.73 -4.57
C SER A 151 7.68 17.99 -4.45
N ARG A 152 8.17 17.77 -3.23
CA ARG A 152 9.46 17.10 -2.99
C ARG A 152 9.31 15.60 -3.06
N LEU A 153 9.99 14.97 -4.01
CA LEU A 153 10.06 13.52 -4.09
C LEU A 153 10.86 12.95 -2.91
N LEU A 154 10.25 12.06 -2.15
CA LEU A 154 10.89 11.31 -1.07
C LEU A 154 11.48 9.99 -1.56
N GLN A 155 10.69 9.24 -2.34
CA GLN A 155 11.10 7.92 -2.83
C GLN A 155 10.33 7.53 -4.09
N ARG A 156 11.00 6.74 -4.97
CA ARG A 156 10.39 5.97 -6.06
C ARG A 156 10.37 4.51 -5.66
N LEU A 157 9.23 3.87 -5.77
CA LEU A 157 9.07 2.44 -5.58
C LEU A 157 8.67 1.80 -6.90
N ASN A 158 9.45 0.83 -7.36
CA ASN A 158 9.18 0.13 -8.61
C ASN A 158 8.06 -0.91 -8.42
N LEU A 159 7.12 -0.93 -9.34
CA LEU A 159 6.03 -1.88 -9.39
C LEU A 159 6.03 -2.57 -10.75
N GLU A 160 6.14 -3.89 -10.73
CA GLU A 160 6.02 -4.72 -11.92
C GLU A 160 4.70 -5.48 -11.90
N ILE A 161 3.95 -5.45 -13.00
CA ILE A 161 2.68 -6.16 -13.15
C ILE A 161 2.76 -7.07 -14.36
N THR A 162 2.74 -8.38 -14.12
CA THR A 162 2.65 -9.38 -15.18
C THR A 162 1.19 -9.71 -15.44
N VAL A 163 0.71 -9.29 -16.62
CA VAL A 163 -0.63 -9.58 -17.13
C VAL A 163 -0.61 -10.91 -17.87
N SER A 164 -1.37 -11.88 -17.37
CA SER A 164 -1.54 -13.19 -17.99
C SER A 164 -2.40 -13.09 -19.26
N SER A 165 -2.23 -14.07 -20.17
CA SER A 165 -3.16 -14.26 -21.29
C SER A 165 -4.55 -14.72 -20.87
N ARG A 166 -4.72 -15.19 -19.64
CA ARG A 166 -6.00 -15.61 -19.08
C ARG A 166 -6.85 -14.40 -18.73
N GLU A 167 -8.16 -14.62 -18.69
CA GLU A 167 -9.17 -13.62 -18.39
C GLU A 167 -10.10 -14.15 -17.30
N LEU A 168 -10.52 -13.26 -16.39
CA LEU A 168 -11.58 -13.61 -15.43
C LEU A 168 -12.89 -13.78 -16.17
N PRO A 169 -13.66 -14.84 -15.89
CA PRO A 169 -15.04 -14.94 -16.38
C PRO A 169 -15.88 -13.74 -15.94
N GLN A 170 -16.76 -13.28 -16.82
CA GLN A 170 -17.76 -12.27 -16.51
C GLN A 170 -18.94 -12.86 -15.74
#